data_068ad973254541abdab5b7ca0f6772ab
#
_entry.id   068ad973254541abdab5b7ca0f6772ab
#
_cell.length_a   1.000
_cell.length_b   1.000
_cell.length_c   1.000
_cell.angle_alpha   90.00
_cell.angle_beta   90.00
_cell.angle_gamma   90.00
#
_symmetry.space_group_name_H-M   'P 1'
#
loop_
_entity.id
_entity.type
_entity.pdbx_description
1 polymer ?
#
loop_
_entity_poly.entity_id
_entity_poly.type
_entity_poly.pdbx_seq_one_letter_code
_entity_poly.pdbx_strand_id
1 'polypeptide(L)'
;MTDDELVALARSAALKAYAPYSNFHVGCAIESDDGEVVTGANMENACYRLGLCAEQSALTAAQHAFGLGKVARIAVAGGGREGAELTGVIVCTPCGGCRQAIFEAACLSGRDVEIICSNGAGSAHERHSIRSLIPHGFGPANLSES
;
A
#
# COMPACT_ATOMS: atom_id res chain seq x y z
N MET A 1 10.32 -2.67 -13.30
CA MET A 1 10.30 -3.72 -12.25
C MET A 1 9.08 -4.60 -12.48
N THR A 2 9.23 -5.89 -12.31
CA THR A 2 8.13 -6.85 -12.46
C THR A 2 7.20 -6.79 -11.25
N ASP A 3 5.99 -7.35 -11.40
CA ASP A 3 5.05 -7.47 -10.27
C ASP A 3 5.68 -8.25 -9.12
N ASP A 4 6.37 -9.36 -9.43
CA ASP A 4 7.01 -10.19 -8.41
C ASP A 4 8.08 -9.43 -7.65
N GLU A 5 8.86 -8.61 -8.34
CA GLU A 5 9.90 -7.78 -7.70
C GLU A 5 9.26 -6.73 -6.78
N LEU A 6 8.19 -6.09 -7.22
CA LEU A 6 7.50 -5.09 -6.40
C LEU A 6 6.85 -5.74 -5.18
N VAL A 7 6.23 -6.90 -5.35
CA VAL A 7 5.67 -7.68 -4.24
C VAL A 7 6.77 -8.11 -3.26
N ALA A 8 7.93 -8.52 -3.75
CA ALA A 8 9.06 -8.89 -2.90
C ALA A 8 9.51 -7.72 -2.02
N LEU A 9 9.50 -6.50 -2.57
CA LEU A 9 9.82 -5.31 -1.78
C LEU A 9 8.75 -5.02 -0.73
N ALA A 10 7.48 -5.21 -1.04
CA ALA A 10 6.39 -5.06 -0.08
C ALA A 10 6.52 -6.09 1.05
N ARG A 11 6.80 -7.35 0.72
CA ARG A 11 7.00 -8.41 1.71
C ARG A 11 8.22 -8.11 2.61
N SER A 12 9.28 -7.63 2.02
CA SER A 12 10.49 -7.24 2.76
C SER A 12 10.19 -6.08 3.72
N ALA A 13 9.41 -5.09 3.28
CA ALA A 13 8.99 -3.97 4.11
C ALA A 13 8.12 -4.44 5.28
N ALA A 14 7.24 -5.42 5.06
CA ALA A 14 6.36 -5.94 6.11
C ALA A 14 7.15 -6.49 7.30
N LEU A 15 8.34 -7.01 7.08
CA LEU A 15 9.20 -7.51 8.16
C LEU A 15 9.72 -6.39 9.06
N LYS A 16 9.62 -5.14 8.63
CA LYS A 16 10.01 -3.95 9.40
C LYS A 16 8.84 -3.31 10.13
N ALA A 17 7.64 -3.87 10.01
CA ALA A 17 6.45 -3.34 10.69
C ALA A 17 6.60 -3.42 12.21
N TYR A 18 6.05 -2.42 12.88
CA TYR A 18 5.89 -2.44 14.33
C TYR A 18 4.45 -2.83 14.65
N ALA A 19 4.21 -4.10 14.96
CA ALA A 19 2.87 -4.65 15.13
C ALA A 19 2.75 -5.51 16.40
N PRO A 20 3.08 -4.96 17.60
CA PRO A 20 3.10 -5.75 18.83
C PRO A 20 1.70 -6.14 19.32
N TYR A 21 0.64 -5.46 18.88
CA TYR A 21 -0.72 -5.70 19.35
C TYR A 21 -1.45 -6.73 18.49
N SER A 22 -1.33 -6.63 17.17
CA SER A 22 -2.07 -7.51 16.25
C SER A 22 -1.24 -8.68 15.73
N ASN A 23 0.07 -8.56 15.73
CA ASN A 23 0.98 -9.46 15.02
C ASN A 23 0.62 -9.61 13.53
N PHE A 24 -0.04 -8.61 12.97
CA PHE A 24 -0.34 -8.55 11.55
C PHE A 24 0.56 -7.52 10.90
N HIS A 25 1.50 -7.99 10.07
CA HIS A 25 2.57 -7.19 9.47
C HIS A 25 2.23 -6.93 8.03
N VAL A 26 2.12 -5.66 7.65
CA VAL A 26 1.80 -5.25 6.29
C VAL A 26 2.95 -4.41 5.75
N GLY A 27 3.31 -4.67 4.50
CA GLY A 27 4.27 -3.86 3.77
C GLY A 27 3.65 -3.34 2.49
N CYS A 28 4.13 -2.19 2.06
CA CYS A 28 3.68 -1.54 0.83
C CYS A 28 4.90 -1.03 0.06
N ALA A 29 4.90 -1.23 -1.25
CA ALA A 29 5.92 -0.68 -2.15
C ALA A 29 5.21 0.13 -3.23
N ILE A 30 5.68 1.34 -3.47
CA ILE A 30 5.09 2.26 -4.43
C ILE A 30 6.14 2.61 -5.49
N GLU A 31 5.79 2.36 -6.74
CA GLU A 31 6.64 2.66 -7.89
C GLU A 31 6.13 3.92 -8.59
N SER A 32 7.03 4.84 -8.88
CA SER A 32 6.73 6.03 -9.67
C SER A 32 6.73 5.71 -11.16
N ASP A 33 6.25 6.68 -11.95
CA ASP A 33 6.20 6.55 -13.41
C ASP A 33 7.58 6.51 -14.08
N ASP A 34 8.63 6.89 -13.37
CA ASP A 34 10.01 6.80 -13.87
C ASP A 34 10.83 5.70 -13.17
N GLY A 35 10.18 4.79 -12.44
CA GLY A 35 10.81 3.61 -11.88
C GLY A 35 11.42 3.77 -10.49
N GLU A 36 11.26 4.91 -9.86
CA GLU A 36 11.71 5.10 -8.48
C GLU A 36 10.75 4.36 -7.52
N VAL A 37 11.26 3.73 -6.46
CA VAL A 37 10.45 2.94 -5.54
C VAL A 37 10.68 3.39 -4.11
N VAL A 38 9.59 3.53 -3.36
CA VAL A 38 9.60 3.74 -1.91
C VAL A 38 8.80 2.64 -1.24
N THR A 39 9.06 2.42 0.05
CA THR A 39 8.34 1.39 0.82
C THR A 39 7.84 1.97 2.14
N GLY A 40 6.89 1.28 2.73
CA GLY A 40 6.36 1.57 4.06
C GLY A 40 5.84 0.30 4.71
N ALA A 41 5.66 0.36 6.01
CA ALA A 41 5.12 -0.74 6.80
C ALA A 41 4.20 -0.17 7.87
N ASN A 42 3.30 -0.99 8.40
CA ASN A 42 2.40 -0.52 9.46
C ASN A 42 3.17 -0.27 10.76
N MET A 43 2.70 0.72 11.49
CA MET A 43 3.25 1.07 12.80
C MET A 43 2.09 1.25 13.77
N GLU A 44 1.95 0.33 14.71
CA GLU A 44 0.91 0.36 15.70
C GLU A 44 1.30 1.27 16.87
N ASN A 45 0.34 1.58 17.71
CA ASN A 45 0.53 2.44 18.87
C ASN A 45 -0.43 1.98 19.96
N ALA A 46 -0.01 2.08 21.23
CA ALA A 46 -0.89 1.81 22.36
C ALA A 46 -2.16 2.70 22.32
N CYS A 47 -2.06 3.89 21.77
CA CYS A 47 -3.20 4.70 21.37
C CYS A 47 -3.64 4.22 19.98
N TYR A 48 -4.62 3.35 19.93
CA TYR A 48 -4.97 2.63 18.69
C TYR A 48 -5.28 3.54 17.51
N ARG A 49 -5.90 4.69 17.75
CA ARG A 49 -6.22 5.63 16.68
C ARG A 49 -4.98 6.26 16.02
N LEU A 50 -3.82 6.18 16.65
CA LEU A 50 -2.56 6.68 16.09
C LEU A 50 -1.85 5.63 15.24
N GLY A 51 -2.38 4.42 15.16
CA GLY A 51 -1.83 3.41 14.27
C GLY A 51 -1.82 3.88 12.83
N LEU A 52 -0.74 3.58 12.12
CA LEU A 52 -0.55 3.97 10.73
C LEU A 52 -0.47 2.73 9.86
N CYS A 53 -1.27 2.69 8.78
CA CYS A 53 -1.23 1.60 7.81
C CYS A 53 0.02 1.70 6.92
N ALA A 54 0.48 0.56 6.41
CA ALA A 54 1.64 0.48 5.53
C ALA A 54 1.46 1.35 4.28
N GLU A 55 0.26 1.34 3.70
CA GLU A 55 -0.02 2.09 2.49
C GLU A 55 0.12 3.61 2.72
N GLN A 56 -0.38 4.11 3.85
CA GLN A 56 -0.26 5.52 4.18
C GLN A 56 1.18 5.91 4.50
N SER A 57 1.92 5.03 5.18
CA SER A 57 3.35 5.22 5.40
C SER A 57 4.10 5.33 4.08
N ALA A 58 3.83 4.43 3.14
CA ALA A 58 4.47 4.45 1.84
C ALA A 58 4.05 5.65 1.00
N LEU A 59 2.78 6.07 1.06
CA LEU A 59 2.32 7.27 0.36
C LEU A 59 3.01 8.53 0.87
N THR A 60 3.23 8.62 2.18
CA THR A 60 3.98 9.74 2.78
C THR A 60 5.42 9.74 2.25
N ALA A 61 6.06 8.58 2.21
CA ALA A 61 7.40 8.44 1.65
C ALA A 61 7.42 8.82 0.16
N ALA A 62 6.41 8.41 -0.61
CA ALA A 62 6.28 8.75 -2.01
C ALA A 62 6.17 10.27 -2.22
N GLN A 63 5.35 10.94 -1.42
CA GLN A 63 5.21 12.40 -1.51
C GLN A 63 6.56 13.09 -1.29
N HIS A 64 7.34 12.62 -0.32
CA HIS A 64 8.64 13.21 -0.03
C HIS A 64 9.70 12.90 -1.09
N ALA A 65 9.64 11.70 -1.67
CA ALA A 65 10.67 11.26 -2.62
C ALA A 65 10.43 11.79 -4.03
N PHE A 66 9.20 11.76 -4.52
CA PHE A 66 8.91 12.12 -5.91
C PHE A 66 7.54 12.80 -6.14
N GLY A 67 6.72 12.91 -5.11
CA GLY A 67 5.38 13.51 -5.21
C GLY A 67 4.30 12.50 -5.60
N LEU A 68 3.13 12.65 -4.99
CA LEU A 68 1.98 11.76 -5.21
C LEU A 68 1.54 11.70 -6.67
N GLY A 69 1.73 12.77 -7.42
CA GLY A 69 1.36 12.82 -8.84
C GLY A 69 2.16 11.87 -9.72
N LYS A 70 3.25 11.29 -9.22
CA LYS A 70 4.06 10.32 -9.95
C LYS A 70 3.76 8.87 -9.59
N VAL A 71 2.85 8.61 -8.66
CA VAL A 71 2.50 7.24 -8.27
C VAL A 71 1.90 6.50 -9.48
N ALA A 72 2.48 5.37 -9.84
CA ALA A 72 2.04 4.58 -10.97
C ALA A 72 1.51 3.20 -10.57
N ARG A 73 2.18 2.54 -9.62
CA ARG A 73 1.85 1.16 -9.26
C ARG A 73 2.20 0.91 -7.80
N ILE A 74 1.36 0.11 -7.13
CA ILE A 74 1.49 -0.18 -5.71
C ILE A 74 1.41 -1.69 -5.50
N ALA A 75 2.29 -2.22 -4.64
CA ALA A 75 2.17 -3.59 -4.14
C ALA A 75 1.93 -3.57 -2.65
N VAL A 76 1.05 -4.46 -2.17
CA VAL A 76 0.73 -4.63 -0.76
C VAL A 76 0.82 -6.10 -0.42
N ALA A 77 1.47 -6.42 0.70
CA ALA A 77 1.55 -7.79 1.21
C ALA A 77 1.37 -7.77 2.72
N GLY A 78 0.66 -8.75 3.24
CA GLY A 78 0.42 -8.76 4.69
C GLY A 78 0.15 -10.16 5.23
N GLY A 79 0.48 -10.35 6.51
CA GLY A 79 0.26 -11.59 7.21
C GLY A 79 0.90 -11.61 8.58
N GLY A 80 0.85 -12.77 9.22
CA GLY A 80 1.57 -13.01 10.47
C GLY A 80 3.07 -13.12 10.22
N ARG A 81 3.81 -13.21 11.29
CA ARG A 81 5.25 -13.35 11.21
C ARG A 81 5.72 -14.48 12.12
N GLU A 82 6.55 -15.37 11.58
CA GLU A 82 7.23 -16.41 12.34
C GLU A 82 8.74 -16.24 12.15
N GLY A 83 9.43 -15.77 13.20
CA GLY A 83 10.84 -15.45 13.09
C GLY A 83 11.08 -14.36 12.05
N ALA A 84 11.89 -14.65 11.03
CA ALA A 84 12.24 -13.74 9.96
C ALA A 84 11.33 -13.91 8.73
N GLU A 85 10.27 -14.71 8.83
CA GLU A 85 9.40 -14.99 7.68
C GLU A 85 8.00 -14.43 7.87
N LEU A 86 7.50 -13.80 6.82
CA LEU A 86 6.10 -13.37 6.74
C LEU A 86 5.27 -14.57 6.31
N THR A 87 4.18 -14.83 7.04
CA THR A 87 3.29 -15.97 6.81
C THR A 87 1.90 -15.49 6.44
N GLY A 88 1.07 -16.41 5.97
CA GLY A 88 -0.32 -16.14 5.66
C GLY A 88 -0.68 -16.52 4.24
N VAL A 89 -1.87 -17.06 4.06
CA VAL A 89 -2.37 -17.55 2.76
C VAL A 89 -3.47 -16.66 2.17
N ILE A 90 -4.03 -15.76 2.98
CA ILE A 90 -5.10 -14.85 2.54
C ILE A 90 -4.46 -13.62 1.92
N VAL A 91 -4.89 -13.29 0.69
CA VAL A 91 -4.41 -12.09 0.00
C VAL A 91 -4.83 -10.85 0.78
N CYS A 92 -3.87 -9.95 0.99
CA CYS A 92 -4.08 -8.71 1.74
C CYS A 92 -4.43 -7.58 0.77
N THR A 93 -5.67 -7.09 0.85
CA THR A 93 -6.09 -5.91 0.08
C THR A 93 -6.13 -4.69 1.02
N PRO A 94 -5.94 -3.47 0.50
CA PRO A 94 -5.96 -2.28 1.35
C PRO A 94 -7.33 -2.06 1.98
N CYS A 95 -7.34 -1.59 3.23
CA CYS A 95 -8.59 -1.23 3.91
C CYS A 95 -9.24 0.00 3.24
N GLY A 96 -10.48 0.31 3.64
CA GLY A 96 -11.21 1.41 3.03
C GLY A 96 -10.51 2.76 3.13
N GLY A 97 -9.93 3.07 4.29
CA GLY A 97 -9.18 4.32 4.48
C GLY A 97 -7.95 4.39 3.57
N CYS A 98 -7.24 3.28 3.39
CA CYS A 98 -6.09 3.23 2.50
C CYS A 98 -6.51 3.33 1.04
N ARG A 99 -7.65 2.74 0.67
CA ARG A 99 -8.20 2.90 -0.69
C ARG A 99 -8.48 4.37 -0.99
N GLN A 100 -9.04 5.10 -0.04
CA GLN A 100 -9.28 6.54 -0.19
C GLN A 100 -7.96 7.31 -0.35
N ALA A 101 -6.95 6.98 0.45
CA ALA A 101 -5.65 7.64 0.36
C ALA A 101 -4.97 7.38 -0.98
N ILE A 102 -5.05 6.16 -1.49
CA ILE A 102 -4.52 5.81 -2.81
C ILE A 102 -5.30 6.51 -3.92
N PHE A 103 -6.62 6.63 -3.75
CA PHE A 103 -7.47 7.32 -4.72
C PHE A 103 -7.05 8.77 -4.91
N GLU A 104 -6.67 9.46 -3.83
CA GLU A 104 -6.14 10.82 -3.92
C GLU A 104 -4.92 10.87 -4.84
N ALA A 105 -3.96 9.96 -4.64
CA ALA A 105 -2.75 9.87 -5.46
C ALA A 105 -3.11 9.56 -6.93
N ALA A 106 -4.08 8.69 -7.16
CA ALA A 106 -4.53 8.36 -8.51
C ALA A 106 -5.14 9.58 -9.22
N CYS A 107 -5.92 10.37 -8.50
CA CYS A 107 -6.48 11.60 -9.05
C CYS A 107 -5.38 12.59 -9.44
N LEU A 108 -4.35 12.73 -8.61
CA LEU A 108 -3.24 13.63 -8.89
C LEU A 108 -2.37 13.14 -10.06
N SER A 109 -2.19 11.83 -10.18
CA SER A 109 -1.38 11.25 -11.25
C SER A 109 -2.13 11.16 -12.58
N GLY A 110 -3.45 11.27 -12.55
CA GLY A 110 -4.29 11.08 -13.73
C GLY A 110 -4.36 9.63 -14.20
N ARG A 111 -4.01 8.69 -13.34
CA ARG A 111 -3.99 7.25 -13.65
C ARG A 111 -4.97 6.48 -12.81
N ASP A 112 -5.43 5.35 -13.34
CA ASP A 112 -6.10 4.33 -12.53
C ASP A 112 -4.99 3.46 -11.94
N VAL A 113 -4.48 3.84 -10.78
CA VAL A 113 -3.30 3.21 -10.17
C VAL A 113 -3.53 1.72 -9.99
N GLU A 114 -2.59 0.92 -10.46
CA GLU A 114 -2.62 -0.52 -10.36
C GLU A 114 -2.13 -0.96 -8.98
N ILE A 115 -2.86 -1.91 -8.37
CA ILE A 115 -2.54 -2.41 -7.04
C ILE A 115 -2.38 -3.92 -7.12
N ILE A 116 -1.20 -4.40 -6.75
CA ILE A 116 -0.88 -5.81 -6.71
C ILE A 116 -0.94 -6.24 -5.26
N CYS A 117 -1.89 -7.09 -4.94
CA CYS A 117 -2.12 -7.57 -3.57
C CYS A 117 -1.58 -8.98 -3.42
N SER A 118 -0.83 -9.23 -2.36
CA SER A 118 -0.22 -10.52 -2.10
C SER A 118 -0.58 -11.02 -0.72
N ASN A 119 -0.59 -12.33 -0.54
CA ASN A 119 -0.60 -12.92 0.78
C ASN A 119 0.80 -12.79 1.42
N GLY A 120 0.90 -13.04 2.72
CA GLY A 120 2.17 -12.95 3.44
C GLY A 120 3.22 -13.93 2.91
N ALA A 121 2.80 -15.14 2.58
CA ALA A 121 3.71 -16.17 2.05
C ALA A 121 4.26 -15.83 0.66
N GLY A 122 3.62 -14.94 -0.08
CA GLY A 122 4.04 -14.58 -1.43
C GLY A 122 3.65 -15.61 -2.48
N SER A 123 2.75 -16.53 -2.14
CA SER A 123 2.33 -17.63 -3.02
C SER A 123 1.12 -17.29 -3.90
N ALA A 124 0.41 -16.20 -3.60
CA ALA A 124 -0.78 -15.79 -4.34
C ALA A 124 -0.83 -14.28 -4.49
N HIS A 125 -1.11 -13.82 -5.69
CA HIS A 125 -1.26 -12.40 -6.03
C HIS A 125 -2.60 -12.14 -6.68
N GLU A 126 -3.17 -10.96 -6.44
CA GLU A 126 -4.32 -10.43 -7.18
C GLU A 126 -3.97 -9.05 -7.69
N ARG A 127 -4.43 -8.74 -8.90
CA ARG A 127 -4.27 -7.41 -9.49
C ARG A 127 -5.61 -6.69 -9.46
N HIS A 128 -5.58 -5.46 -8.98
CA HIS A 128 -6.75 -4.57 -8.94
C HIS A 128 -6.35 -3.21 -9.46
N SER A 129 -7.33 -2.41 -9.85
CA SER A 129 -7.16 -0.98 -10.04
C SER A 129 -7.80 -0.25 -8.88
N ILE A 130 -7.32 0.94 -8.56
CA ILE A 130 -7.92 1.70 -7.46
C ILE A 130 -9.38 2.04 -7.73
N ARG A 131 -9.73 2.32 -8.99
CA ARG A 131 -11.12 2.64 -9.32
C ARG A 131 -12.07 1.46 -9.14
N SER A 132 -11.56 0.24 -9.26
CA SER A 132 -12.37 -0.96 -8.96
C SER A 132 -12.49 -1.21 -7.45
N LEU A 133 -11.50 -0.79 -6.66
CA LEU A 133 -11.49 -0.98 -5.21
C LEU A 133 -12.27 0.11 -4.47
N ILE A 134 -12.45 1.29 -5.07
CA ILE A 134 -13.23 2.38 -4.49
C ILE A 134 -14.11 3.03 -5.58
N PRO A 135 -15.17 2.33 -6.03
CA PRO A 135 -16.10 2.90 -7.02
C PRO A 135 -16.76 4.17 -6.49
N HIS A 136 -16.95 5.15 -7.37
CA HIS A 136 -17.55 6.44 -7.02
C HIS A 136 -16.81 7.15 -5.88
N GLY A 137 -15.47 7.10 -5.89
CA GLY A 137 -14.66 7.69 -4.85
C GLY A 137 -14.77 9.21 -4.77
N PHE A 138 -14.61 9.75 -3.58
CA PHE A 138 -14.57 11.18 -3.33
C PHE A 138 -13.13 11.68 -3.53
N GLY A 139 -12.94 12.60 -4.47
CA GLY A 139 -11.60 13.10 -4.82
C GLY A 139 -11.53 14.61 -4.90
N PRO A 140 -10.35 15.14 -5.27
CA PRO A 140 -10.12 16.59 -5.32
C PRO A 140 -11.11 17.34 -6.21
N ALA A 141 -11.58 16.74 -7.29
CA ALA A 141 -12.55 17.36 -8.18
C ALA A 141 -13.86 17.71 -7.47
N ASN A 142 -14.26 16.93 -6.47
CA ASN A 142 -15.48 17.20 -5.71
C ASN A 142 -15.37 18.49 -4.90
N LEU A 143 -14.17 18.86 -4.46
CA LEU A 143 -13.94 20.06 -3.67
C LEU A 143 -13.68 21.29 -4.53
N SER A 144 -13.19 21.11 -5.75
CA SER A 144 -12.94 22.22 -6.70
C SER A 144 -14.14 22.52 -7.58
N GLU A 145 -15.20 21.70 -7.51
CA GLU A 145 -16.43 21.90 -8.25
C GLU A 145 -17.16 23.15 -7.76
N SER A 146 -17.53 23.99 -8.66
CA SER A 146 -18.25 25.23 -8.32
C SER A 146 -19.66 25.22 -8.87
#